data_c1032e4d40cddf15a8c731394abd4469
#
_entry.id   c1032e4d40cddf15a8c731394abd4469
#
_cell.length_a   1.000
_cell.length_b   1.000
_cell.length_c   1.000
_cell.angle_alpha   90.00
_cell.angle_beta   90.00
_cell.angle_gamma   90.00
#
_symmetry.space_group_name_H-M   'P 1'
#
loop_
_entity.id
_entity.type
_entity.pdbx_description
1 polymer ?
#
loop_
_entity_poly.entity_id
_entity_poly.type
_entity_poly.pdbx_seq_one_letter_code
_entity_poly.pdbx_strand_id
1 'polypeptide(L)'
;DLITVGEAAGVTLEEAKKYANADGSELNMVFQFEHTGGGPEADNHYGKWDSHKMPLPVWKKILSRWQTGLEGKAWNSLFLSNHDQPRSVSWFGNDSEQYREISAKMLGTCLHMMQGTPYVYQGEELGMCNAYFDQLEDYRDIESLNAYKELTETCGVSHEEMMGYLK
;
A
#
# COMPACT_ATOMS: atom_id res chain seq x y z
N ASP A 1 18.06 -23.91 -2.01
CA ASP A 1 16.64 -23.66 -2.29
C ASP A 1 16.45 -22.17 -2.53
N LEU A 2 15.62 -21.80 -3.50
CA LEU A 2 15.27 -20.40 -3.78
C LEU A 2 13.92 -20.09 -3.14
N ILE A 3 13.80 -18.88 -2.57
CA ILE A 3 12.50 -18.32 -2.16
C ILE A 3 12.06 -17.39 -3.28
N THR A 4 10.87 -17.63 -3.81
CA THR A 4 10.28 -16.86 -4.91
C THR A 4 9.10 -16.06 -4.42
N VAL A 5 9.07 -14.77 -4.79
CA VAL A 5 8.01 -13.84 -4.42
C VAL A 5 7.54 -13.13 -5.68
N GLY A 6 6.22 -13.09 -5.90
CA GLY A 6 5.62 -12.38 -7.03
C GLY A 6 4.95 -11.09 -6.61
N GLU A 7 5.13 -10.04 -7.41
CA GLU A 7 4.30 -8.87 -7.33
C GLU A 7 3.05 -9.06 -8.20
N ALA A 8 1.87 -8.98 -7.61
CA ALA A 8 0.62 -9.34 -8.27
C ALA A 8 -0.46 -8.27 -8.03
N ALA A 9 -0.23 -7.06 -8.58
CA ALA A 9 -1.21 -5.99 -8.55
C ALA A 9 -2.51 -6.43 -9.24
N GLY A 10 -3.65 -6.24 -8.57
CA GLY A 10 -4.95 -6.65 -9.10
C GLY A 10 -5.27 -8.14 -9.01
N VAL A 11 -4.39 -8.96 -8.42
CA VAL A 11 -4.65 -10.40 -8.24
C VAL A 11 -5.87 -10.61 -7.33
N THR A 12 -6.72 -11.53 -7.72
CA THR A 12 -7.82 -12.00 -6.87
C THR A 12 -7.32 -13.04 -5.86
N LEU A 13 -8.07 -13.22 -4.78
CA LEU A 13 -7.74 -14.24 -3.77
C LEU A 13 -7.65 -15.65 -4.38
N GLU A 14 -8.51 -15.97 -5.34
CA GLU A 14 -8.51 -17.30 -5.99
C GLU A 14 -7.32 -17.50 -6.93
N GLU A 15 -6.84 -16.45 -7.57
CA GLU A 15 -5.62 -16.48 -8.37
C GLU A 15 -4.37 -16.58 -7.49
N ALA A 16 -4.32 -15.82 -6.40
CA ALA A 16 -3.22 -15.88 -5.44
C ALA A 16 -3.02 -17.28 -4.85
N LYS A 17 -4.11 -18.02 -4.61
CA LYS A 17 -4.04 -19.43 -4.20
C LYS A 17 -3.37 -20.33 -5.22
N LYS A 18 -3.45 -20.00 -6.50
CA LYS A 18 -2.79 -20.78 -7.56
C LYS A 18 -1.31 -20.41 -7.65
N TYR A 19 -1.01 -19.11 -7.67
CA TYR A 19 0.38 -18.61 -7.78
C TYR A 19 1.24 -18.96 -6.58
N ALA A 20 0.71 -18.87 -5.37
CA ALA A 20 1.44 -19.12 -4.12
C ALA A 20 0.92 -20.37 -3.40
N ASN A 21 0.59 -21.41 -4.16
CA ASN A 21 0.08 -22.67 -3.63
C ASN A 21 1.04 -23.27 -2.59
N ALA A 22 0.47 -23.82 -1.53
CA ALA A 22 1.22 -24.44 -0.45
C ALA A 22 2.09 -25.65 -0.89
N ASP A 23 1.84 -26.22 -2.07
CA ASP A 23 2.69 -27.28 -2.65
C ASP A 23 3.99 -26.75 -3.27
N GLY A 24 4.11 -25.41 -3.40
CA GLY A 24 5.30 -24.75 -3.95
C GLY A 24 5.52 -24.97 -5.44
N SER A 25 4.48 -25.33 -6.20
CA SER A 25 4.58 -25.64 -7.63
C SER A 25 4.91 -24.42 -8.50
N GLU A 26 4.60 -23.19 -8.05
CA GLU A 26 4.91 -21.95 -8.77
C GLU A 26 5.76 -21.02 -7.88
N LEU A 27 5.12 -20.09 -7.15
CA LEU A 27 5.78 -19.15 -6.25
C LEU A 27 5.61 -19.57 -4.79
N ASN A 28 6.52 -19.14 -3.93
CA ASN A 28 6.35 -19.37 -2.50
C ASN A 28 5.32 -18.42 -1.89
N MET A 29 5.22 -17.19 -2.43
CA MET A 29 4.27 -16.19 -1.95
C MET A 29 4.06 -15.07 -2.97
N VAL A 30 2.98 -14.29 -2.81
CA VAL A 30 2.68 -13.15 -3.65
C VAL A 30 2.32 -11.92 -2.82
N PHE A 31 2.65 -10.74 -3.33
CA PHE A 31 2.13 -9.47 -2.84
C PHE A 31 0.79 -9.16 -3.51
N GLN A 32 -0.21 -8.88 -2.70
CA GLN A 32 -1.49 -8.33 -3.13
C GLN A 32 -1.59 -6.85 -2.73
N PHE A 33 -2.37 -6.06 -3.45
CA PHE A 33 -2.40 -4.60 -3.29
C PHE A 33 -3.78 -4.04 -2.87
N GLU A 34 -4.76 -4.86 -2.59
CA GLU A 34 -6.09 -4.37 -2.22
C GLU A 34 -6.09 -3.45 -1.00
N HIS A 35 -5.26 -3.75 0.00
CA HIS A 35 -5.17 -2.98 1.23
C HIS A 35 -4.48 -1.62 1.06
N THR A 36 -3.77 -1.39 -0.04
CA THR A 36 -3.14 -0.09 -0.35
C THR A 36 -4.04 0.87 -1.12
N GLY A 37 -5.26 0.45 -1.45
CA GLY A 37 -6.21 1.25 -2.22
C GLY A 37 -6.33 0.86 -3.69
N GLY A 38 -5.55 -0.12 -4.15
CA GLY A 38 -5.58 -0.60 -5.54
C GLY A 38 -6.66 -1.65 -5.84
N GLY A 39 -7.62 -1.86 -4.96
CA GLY A 39 -8.65 -2.88 -5.13
C GLY A 39 -10.03 -2.28 -5.49
N PRO A 40 -10.98 -3.14 -5.90
CA PRO A 40 -12.31 -2.71 -6.33
C PRO A 40 -13.17 -2.08 -5.21
N GLU A 41 -12.72 -2.17 -3.95
CA GLU A 41 -13.38 -1.54 -2.81
C GLU A 41 -12.75 -0.17 -2.44
N ALA A 42 -11.72 0.25 -3.16
CA ALA A 42 -11.14 1.59 -3.02
C ALA A 42 -11.98 2.58 -3.83
N ASP A 43 -12.60 3.53 -3.15
CA ASP A 43 -13.36 4.61 -3.79
C ASP A 43 -12.41 5.74 -4.21
N ASN A 44 -11.45 5.40 -5.07
CA ASN A 44 -10.45 6.35 -5.55
C ASN A 44 -10.85 6.87 -6.92
N HIS A 45 -11.20 8.16 -6.99
CA HIS A 45 -11.55 8.82 -8.23
C HIS A 45 -10.33 8.97 -9.18
N TYR A 46 -9.17 9.26 -8.63
CA TYR A 46 -7.89 9.42 -9.35
C TYR A 46 -6.85 8.36 -8.98
N GLY A 47 -7.29 7.18 -8.50
CA GLY A 47 -6.39 6.13 -8.04
C GLY A 47 -5.57 6.58 -6.82
N LYS A 48 -4.25 6.43 -6.88
CA LYS A 48 -3.36 6.81 -5.78
C LYS A 48 -3.21 8.32 -5.56
N TRP A 49 -3.70 9.15 -6.49
CA TRP A 49 -3.68 10.61 -6.43
C TRP A 49 -4.91 11.20 -5.74
N ASP A 50 -5.58 10.43 -4.92
CA ASP A 50 -6.72 10.86 -4.14
C ASP A 50 -6.32 11.01 -2.67
N SER A 51 -6.75 12.10 -2.04
CA SER A 51 -6.53 12.35 -0.60
C SER A 51 -7.43 11.51 0.31
N HIS A 52 -8.42 10.80 -0.23
CA HIS A 52 -9.34 9.98 0.56
C HIS A 52 -8.66 8.71 1.04
N LYS A 53 -8.55 8.61 2.36
CA LYS A 53 -8.01 7.40 3.00
C LYS A 53 -9.07 6.30 3.04
N MET A 54 -8.64 5.05 2.83
CA MET A 54 -9.53 3.90 2.96
C MET A 54 -10.12 3.83 4.37
N PRO A 55 -11.45 3.71 4.51
CA PRO A 55 -12.09 3.57 5.83
C PRO A 55 -11.57 2.33 6.57
N LEU A 56 -11.28 2.47 7.86
CA LEU A 56 -10.77 1.37 8.69
C LEU A 56 -11.60 0.08 8.62
N PRO A 57 -12.95 0.11 8.59
CA PRO A 57 -13.74 -1.12 8.44
C PRO A 57 -13.48 -1.84 7.11
N VAL A 58 -13.30 -1.11 6.02
CA VAL A 58 -12.98 -1.66 4.69
C VAL A 58 -11.58 -2.30 4.74
N TRP A 59 -10.60 -1.59 5.25
CA TRP A 59 -9.23 -2.09 5.40
C TRP A 59 -9.16 -3.38 6.22
N LYS A 60 -9.84 -3.41 7.37
CA LYS A 60 -9.96 -4.62 8.22
C LYS A 60 -10.62 -5.78 7.49
N LYS A 61 -11.67 -5.52 6.71
CA LYS A 61 -12.36 -6.55 5.92
C LYS A 61 -11.43 -7.15 4.87
N ILE A 62 -10.64 -6.33 4.18
CA ILE A 62 -9.65 -6.78 3.20
C ILE A 62 -8.61 -7.68 3.88
N LEU A 63 -7.95 -7.19 4.94
CA LEU A 63 -6.95 -7.97 5.66
C LEU A 63 -7.52 -9.31 6.18
N SER A 64 -8.70 -9.28 6.78
CA SER A 64 -9.36 -10.49 7.28
C SER A 64 -9.65 -11.49 6.17
N ARG A 65 -10.16 -11.03 5.01
CA ARG A 65 -10.43 -11.88 3.85
C ARG A 65 -9.17 -12.57 3.35
N TRP A 66 -8.07 -11.85 3.23
CA TRP A 66 -6.80 -12.40 2.78
C TRP A 66 -6.22 -13.38 3.80
N GLN A 67 -6.25 -13.07 5.09
CA GLN A 67 -5.80 -13.97 6.15
C GLN A 67 -6.58 -15.31 6.14
N THR A 68 -7.91 -15.23 6.20
CA THR A 68 -8.76 -16.43 6.26
C THR A 68 -8.80 -17.19 4.92
N GLY A 69 -8.72 -16.45 3.81
CA GLY A 69 -8.81 -17.05 2.48
C GLY A 69 -7.56 -17.83 2.07
N LEU A 70 -6.38 -17.42 2.52
CA LEU A 70 -5.13 -18.11 2.25
C LEU A 70 -4.78 -19.19 3.26
N GLU A 71 -5.44 -19.23 4.42
CA GLU A 71 -5.14 -20.18 5.49
C GLU A 71 -5.12 -21.63 4.99
N GLY A 72 -4.00 -22.30 5.19
CA GLY A 72 -3.77 -23.70 4.78
C GLY A 72 -3.73 -23.94 3.28
N LYS A 73 -3.77 -22.91 2.44
CA LYS A 73 -3.81 -23.00 0.97
C LYS A 73 -2.63 -22.33 0.29
N ALA A 74 -2.24 -21.15 0.77
CA ALA A 74 -1.16 -20.36 0.20
C ALA A 74 -0.51 -19.48 1.27
N TRP A 75 0.69 -18.95 0.96
CA TRP A 75 1.42 -18.08 1.89
C TRP A 75 1.36 -16.62 1.45
N ASN A 76 1.10 -15.73 2.40
CA ASN A 76 0.93 -14.31 2.13
C ASN A 76 2.24 -13.54 2.33
N SER A 77 2.55 -12.61 1.42
CA SER A 77 3.54 -11.57 1.62
C SER A 77 2.85 -10.36 2.25
N LEU A 78 3.24 -10.03 3.47
CA LEU A 78 2.65 -8.93 4.23
C LEU A 78 3.50 -7.67 4.09
N PHE A 79 2.89 -6.55 3.73
CA PHE A 79 3.56 -5.24 3.67
C PHE A 79 2.55 -4.12 3.90
N LEU A 80 3.02 -2.95 4.28
CA LEU A 80 2.20 -1.75 4.44
C LEU A 80 2.67 -0.62 3.51
N SER A 81 3.94 -0.58 3.17
CA SER A 81 4.49 0.33 2.16
C SER A 81 5.63 -0.31 1.38
N ASN A 82 5.97 0.28 0.25
CA ASN A 82 7.09 -0.09 -0.60
C ASN A 82 7.56 1.14 -1.38
N HIS A 83 8.44 0.95 -2.38
CA HIS A 83 8.96 2.05 -3.20
C HIS A 83 7.94 2.72 -4.11
N ASP A 84 6.78 2.08 -4.34
CA ASP A 84 5.69 2.60 -5.19
C ASP A 84 4.49 3.11 -4.38
N GLN A 85 4.56 3.05 -3.04
CA GLN A 85 3.46 3.41 -2.16
C GLN A 85 3.87 4.53 -1.18
N PRO A 86 2.92 5.35 -0.71
CA PRO A 86 3.17 6.30 0.37
C PRO A 86 3.70 5.62 1.63
N ARG A 87 4.35 6.38 2.49
CA ARG A 87 4.78 5.89 3.79
C ARG A 87 3.59 5.42 4.63
N SER A 88 3.72 4.24 5.23
CA SER A 88 2.61 3.57 5.94
C SER A 88 2.00 4.42 7.05
N VAL A 89 2.81 5.16 7.81
CA VAL A 89 2.32 6.02 8.89
C VAL A 89 1.48 7.17 8.36
N SER A 90 1.90 7.80 7.26
CA SER A 90 1.15 8.89 6.63
C SER A 90 -0.14 8.39 5.98
N TRP A 91 -0.13 7.19 5.40
CA TRP A 91 -1.29 6.64 4.70
C TRP A 91 -2.32 5.99 5.64
N PHE A 92 -1.90 5.08 6.51
CA PHE A 92 -2.79 4.31 7.38
C PHE A 92 -2.92 4.86 8.80
N GLY A 93 -1.98 5.70 9.24
CA GLY A 93 -1.89 6.20 10.60
C GLY A 93 -2.20 7.70 10.73
N ASN A 94 -1.63 8.26 11.77
CA ASN A 94 -1.59 9.70 12.02
C ASN A 94 -0.11 10.08 12.22
N ASP A 95 0.44 10.83 11.28
CA ASP A 95 1.85 11.20 11.21
C ASP A 95 2.17 12.56 11.85
N SER A 96 1.19 13.17 12.53
CA SER A 96 1.47 14.33 13.37
C SER A 96 2.50 14.00 14.44
N GLU A 97 3.29 14.97 14.85
CA GLU A 97 4.35 14.80 15.85
C GLU A 97 3.88 14.04 17.10
N GLN A 98 2.66 14.33 17.56
CA GLN A 98 2.05 13.70 18.74
C GLN A 98 1.77 12.21 18.55
N TYR A 99 1.35 11.79 17.36
CA TYR A 99 0.82 10.44 17.13
C TYR A 99 1.67 9.54 16.23
N ARG A 100 2.70 10.08 15.59
CA ARG A 100 3.56 9.36 14.64
C ARG A 100 4.13 8.06 15.22
N GLU A 101 4.73 8.15 16.41
CA GLU A 101 5.37 6.99 17.05
C GLU A 101 4.35 5.92 17.44
N ILE A 102 3.22 6.31 18.00
CA ILE A 102 2.14 5.40 18.39
C ILE A 102 1.54 4.73 17.15
N SER A 103 1.32 5.50 16.08
CA SER A 103 0.82 4.98 14.81
C SER A 103 1.80 3.97 14.20
N ALA A 104 3.08 4.28 14.16
CA ALA A 104 4.11 3.37 13.66
C ALA A 104 4.14 2.05 14.45
N LYS A 105 4.12 2.12 15.77
CA LYS A 105 4.08 0.93 16.65
C LYS A 105 2.80 0.10 16.43
N MET A 106 1.66 0.75 16.29
CA MET A 106 0.39 0.06 16.03
C MET A 106 0.43 -0.66 14.68
N LEU A 107 0.89 0.02 13.62
CA LEU A 107 1.00 -0.55 12.28
C LEU A 107 2.01 -1.71 12.24
N GLY A 108 3.18 -1.54 12.85
CA GLY A 108 4.16 -2.61 12.98
C GLY A 108 3.61 -3.82 13.74
N THR A 109 2.87 -3.60 14.83
CA THR A 109 2.20 -4.67 15.56
C THR A 109 1.18 -5.39 14.67
N CYS A 110 0.34 -4.64 13.96
CA CYS A 110 -0.64 -5.21 13.04
C CYS A 110 0.03 -6.09 11.98
N LEU A 111 1.08 -5.59 11.33
CA LEU A 111 1.82 -6.32 10.30
C LEU A 111 2.39 -7.64 10.82
N HIS A 112 3.07 -7.61 11.97
CA HIS A 112 3.79 -8.77 12.50
C HIS A 112 2.89 -9.80 13.23
N MET A 113 1.66 -9.43 13.58
CA MET A 113 0.70 -10.33 14.21
C MET A 113 -0.18 -11.10 13.21
N MET A 114 -0.08 -10.79 11.91
CA MET A 114 -0.77 -11.52 10.85
C MET A 114 0.05 -12.75 10.41
N GLN A 115 -0.65 -13.76 9.88
CA GLN A 115 0.00 -14.93 9.29
C GLN A 115 0.54 -14.59 7.90
N GLY A 116 1.84 -14.75 7.71
CA GLY A 116 2.55 -14.47 6.46
C GLY A 116 4.00 -14.03 6.72
N THR A 117 4.70 -13.69 5.67
CA THR A 117 6.05 -13.12 5.76
C THR A 117 5.97 -11.61 5.77
N PRO A 118 6.33 -10.93 6.87
CA PRO A 118 6.32 -9.48 6.93
C PRO A 118 7.52 -8.91 6.16
N TYR A 119 7.24 -7.95 5.28
CA TYR A 119 8.23 -7.14 4.58
C TYR A 119 8.19 -5.73 5.15
N VAL A 120 9.31 -5.30 5.70
CA VAL A 120 9.47 -3.97 6.30
C VAL A 120 10.26 -3.11 5.32
N TYR A 121 9.59 -2.12 4.73
CA TYR A 121 10.25 -1.21 3.81
C TYR A 121 11.19 -0.27 4.58
N GLN A 122 12.35 0.05 3.99
CA GLN A 122 13.36 0.92 4.61
C GLN A 122 12.74 2.22 5.15
N GLY A 123 12.95 2.49 6.42
CA GLY A 123 12.41 3.64 7.14
C GLY A 123 11.09 3.35 7.88
N GLU A 124 10.37 2.26 7.59
CA GLU A 124 9.20 1.87 8.38
C GLU A 124 9.56 1.61 9.85
N GLU A 125 10.71 0.98 10.08
CA GLU A 125 11.25 0.69 11.41
C GLU A 125 11.50 1.96 12.24
N LEU A 126 11.66 3.11 11.58
CA LEU A 126 11.81 4.42 12.19
C LEU A 126 10.50 5.23 12.23
N GLY A 127 9.43 4.68 11.66
CA GLY A 127 8.17 5.40 11.49
C GLY A 127 8.32 6.61 10.57
N MET A 128 9.05 6.48 9.45
CA MET A 128 9.16 7.54 8.46
C MET A 128 7.81 7.91 7.89
N CYS A 129 7.63 9.21 7.67
CA CYS A 129 6.44 9.81 7.05
C CYS A 129 6.75 10.28 5.62
N ASN A 130 5.72 10.69 4.87
CA ASN A 130 5.88 11.32 3.58
C ASN A 130 6.72 12.61 3.69
N ALA A 131 7.38 12.98 2.61
CA ALA A 131 8.27 14.14 2.59
C ALA A 131 7.53 15.48 2.58
N TYR A 132 6.28 15.51 2.08
CA TYR A 132 5.44 16.72 2.01
C TYR A 132 6.13 17.91 1.36
N PHE A 133 6.68 17.71 0.16
CA PHE A 133 7.31 18.80 -0.60
C PHE A 133 6.30 19.88 -0.98
N ASP A 134 6.73 21.15 -0.86
CA ASP A 134 5.89 22.30 -1.19
C ASP A 134 5.98 22.73 -2.67
N GLN A 135 7.03 22.29 -3.37
CA GLN A 135 7.28 22.66 -4.77
C GLN A 135 7.26 21.41 -5.65
N LEU A 136 6.67 21.52 -6.84
CA LEU A 136 6.62 20.43 -7.81
C LEU A 136 8.03 19.97 -8.23
N GLU A 137 8.98 20.90 -8.30
CA GLU A 137 10.37 20.66 -8.69
C GLU A 137 11.14 19.76 -7.71
N ASP A 138 10.66 19.60 -6.49
CA ASP A 138 11.26 18.72 -5.48
C ASP A 138 10.88 17.26 -5.70
N TYR A 139 9.78 16.98 -6.41
CA TYR A 139 9.39 15.63 -6.79
C TYR A 139 10.28 15.10 -7.90
N ARG A 140 10.85 13.90 -7.70
CA ARG A 140 11.73 13.22 -8.66
C ARG A 140 11.08 12.01 -9.32
N ASP A 141 9.96 11.58 -8.78
CA ASP A 141 9.20 10.45 -9.31
C ASP A 141 8.50 10.83 -10.62
N ILE A 142 8.80 10.08 -11.67
CA ILE A 142 8.24 10.33 -13.01
C ILE A 142 6.72 10.12 -13.07
N GLU A 143 6.19 9.22 -12.26
CA GLU A 143 4.76 8.95 -12.21
C GLU A 143 4.02 10.14 -11.60
N SER A 144 4.52 10.71 -10.50
CA SER A 144 4.00 11.93 -9.88
C SER A 144 3.98 13.10 -10.87
N LEU A 145 5.07 13.30 -11.60
CA LEU A 145 5.19 14.39 -12.60
C LEU A 145 4.24 14.18 -13.78
N ASN A 146 4.08 12.96 -14.26
CA ASN A 146 3.15 12.63 -15.35
C ASN A 146 1.70 12.79 -14.88
N ALA A 147 1.35 12.30 -13.68
CA ALA A 147 0.02 12.48 -13.11
C ALA A 147 -0.33 13.96 -12.91
N TYR A 148 0.62 14.76 -12.39
CA TYR A 148 0.43 16.19 -12.28
C TYR A 148 0.08 16.81 -13.63
N LYS A 149 0.86 16.52 -14.65
CA LYS A 149 0.63 17.07 -16.01
C LYS A 149 -0.72 16.62 -16.57
N GLU A 150 -1.03 15.34 -16.52
CA GLU A 150 -2.28 14.79 -17.05
C GLU A 150 -3.50 15.35 -16.34
N LEU A 151 -3.52 15.35 -15.03
CA LEU A 151 -4.66 15.79 -14.24
C LEU A 151 -4.88 17.31 -14.34
N THR A 152 -3.83 18.11 -14.36
CA THR A 152 -3.97 19.57 -14.53
C THR A 152 -4.31 19.97 -15.95
N GLU A 153 -3.69 19.39 -16.97
CA GLU A 153 -3.90 19.78 -18.38
C GLU A 153 -5.17 19.16 -18.98
N THR A 154 -5.53 17.94 -18.60
CA THR A 154 -6.62 17.18 -19.23
C THR A 154 -7.89 17.14 -18.39
N CYS A 155 -7.75 16.97 -17.08
CA CYS A 155 -8.89 16.83 -16.17
C CYS A 155 -9.28 18.14 -15.48
N GLY A 156 -8.50 19.22 -15.65
CA GLY A 156 -8.79 20.52 -15.09
C GLY A 156 -8.61 20.64 -13.58
N VAL A 157 -7.86 19.72 -12.97
CA VAL A 157 -7.49 19.78 -11.55
C VAL A 157 -6.57 20.99 -11.33
N SER A 158 -6.82 21.78 -10.29
CA SER A 158 -5.99 22.94 -10.01
C SER A 158 -4.60 22.55 -9.51
N HIS A 159 -3.62 23.45 -9.67
CA HIS A 159 -2.27 23.25 -9.11
C HIS A 159 -2.31 22.97 -7.62
N GLU A 160 -3.09 23.76 -6.87
CA GLU A 160 -3.21 23.64 -5.42
C GLU A 160 -3.78 22.27 -5.00
N GLU A 161 -4.83 21.83 -5.70
CA GLU A 161 -5.46 20.53 -5.45
C GLU A 161 -4.51 19.38 -5.78
N MET A 162 -3.83 19.45 -6.94
CA MET A 162 -2.86 18.43 -7.33
C MET A 162 -1.67 18.35 -6.38
N MET A 163 -1.16 19.49 -5.91
CA MET A 163 -0.12 19.50 -4.86
C MET A 163 -0.62 18.89 -3.54
N GLY A 164 -1.92 18.99 -3.26
CA GLY A 164 -2.54 18.27 -2.14
C GLY A 164 -2.55 16.75 -2.31
N TYR A 165 -2.73 16.26 -3.54
CA TYR A 165 -2.68 14.82 -3.83
C TYR A 165 -1.25 14.24 -3.79
N LEU A 166 -0.24 15.04 -4.13
CA LEU A 166 1.17 14.64 -4.12
C LEU A 166 1.77 14.58 -2.70
N LYS A 167 1.18 15.27 -1.75
CA LYS A 167 1.61 15.29 -0.33
C LYS A 167 1.05 14.11 0.43
#